data_80fcd7729a9bb9522204b45f47d25b00
#
_entry.id   80fcd7729a9bb9522204b45f47d25b00
#
_cell.length_a   1.000
_cell.length_b   1.000
_cell.length_c   1.000
_cell.angle_alpha   90.00
_cell.angle_beta   90.00
_cell.angle_gamma   90.00
#
_symmetry.space_group_name_H-M   'P 1'
#
loop_
_entity.id
_entity.type
_entity.pdbx_description
1 polymer ?
#
loop_
_entity_poly.entity_id
_entity_poly.type
_entity_poly.pdbx_seq_one_letter_code
_entity_poly.pdbx_strand_id
1 'polypeptide(L)'
;SLPNMETHADLIAGLPLYHLYEIFEDVYTLAGYNAGEIQLESLKLLPGTEMRQRAEELGIRYSPFPPYEVLETNEISVGELQTARRLSRLLDAFYNTPAWHTLTRELILNDKDFLHNLLKYLIQVNLIDQPMSLEKRGLILYEYCKLAYPEYKIQASIAWIEAGMSLKKTPAEKVKTKHQIPPEKWEVIYGEYKSNLRLCFLPLDENTKCGYWFGFETEIQRTFPVFKAKTDI
;
A
#
# COMPACT_ATOMS: atom_id res chain seq x y z
N SER A 1 9.84 3.36 -19.65
CA SER A 1 10.46 2.63 -18.54
C SER A 1 11.33 1.52 -19.09
N LEU A 2 12.54 1.38 -18.59
CA LEU A 2 13.39 0.24 -18.90
C LEU A 2 12.77 -1.00 -18.24
N PRO A 3 12.52 -2.10 -18.98
CA PRO A 3 11.98 -3.31 -18.40
C PRO A 3 12.99 -3.87 -17.38
N ASN A 4 12.52 -4.25 -16.20
CA ASN A 4 13.28 -4.80 -15.07
C ASN A 4 14.13 -3.82 -14.25
N MET A 5 13.83 -2.52 -14.22
CA MET A 5 14.38 -1.61 -13.22
C MET A 5 13.34 -1.37 -12.11
N GLU A 6 13.70 -1.74 -10.89
CA GLU A 6 13.02 -1.24 -9.69
C GLU A 6 13.55 0.16 -9.39
N THR A 7 12.64 1.10 -9.19
CA THR A 7 12.96 2.50 -8.88
C THR A 7 12.70 2.75 -7.39
N HIS A 8 13.72 3.30 -6.70
CA HIS A 8 13.60 3.78 -5.34
C HIS A 8 13.61 5.30 -5.36
N ALA A 9 12.75 5.92 -4.59
CA ALA A 9 12.70 7.36 -4.40
C ALA A 9 12.81 7.69 -2.91
N ASP A 10 13.77 8.54 -2.55
CA ASP A 10 14.01 8.96 -1.18
C ASP A 10 13.54 10.40 -0.99
N LEU A 11 12.62 10.61 -0.05
CA LEU A 11 12.17 11.90 0.43
C LEU A 11 12.71 12.16 1.83
N ILE A 12 13.04 13.41 2.14
CA ILE A 12 13.60 13.80 3.43
C ILE A 12 12.71 14.86 4.07
N ALA A 13 12.02 14.51 5.14
CA ALA A 13 11.25 15.46 5.94
C ALA A 13 12.12 16.30 6.85
N GLY A 14 11.84 17.60 6.94
CA GLY A 14 12.60 18.54 7.77
C GLY A 14 13.72 19.26 7.04
N LEU A 15 13.76 19.22 5.71
CA LEU A 15 14.59 20.12 4.91
C LEU A 15 14.09 21.56 5.05
N PRO A 16 14.98 22.58 5.02
CA PRO A 16 14.57 23.97 4.93
C PRO A 16 13.70 24.22 3.70
N LEU A 17 12.73 25.10 3.82
CA LEU A 17 11.78 25.51 2.77
C LEU A 17 10.88 24.35 2.27
N TYR A 18 10.71 23.28 3.05
CA TYR A 18 9.94 22.11 2.67
C TYR A 18 8.83 21.83 3.68
N HIS A 19 7.57 21.98 3.25
CA HIS A 19 6.39 21.87 4.09
C HIS A 19 5.80 20.45 4.05
N LEU A 20 5.00 20.10 5.06
CA LEU A 20 4.32 18.80 5.12
C LEU A 20 3.43 18.53 3.90
N TYR A 21 2.70 19.53 3.40
CA TYR A 21 1.83 19.36 2.24
C TYR A 21 2.61 19.01 0.97
N GLU A 22 3.83 19.55 0.79
CA GLU A 22 4.71 19.25 -0.33
C GLU A 22 5.18 17.79 -0.29
N ILE A 23 5.43 17.26 0.91
CA ILE A 23 5.76 15.83 1.10
C ILE A 23 4.63 14.95 0.56
N PHE A 24 3.36 15.26 0.84
CA PHE A 24 2.22 14.50 0.29
C PHE A 24 2.11 14.65 -1.23
N GLU A 25 2.33 15.85 -1.79
CA GLU A 25 2.32 16.08 -3.25
C GLU A 25 3.46 15.34 -3.95
N ASP A 26 4.64 15.28 -3.34
CA ASP A 26 5.77 14.51 -3.88
C ASP A 26 5.49 13.00 -3.87
N VAL A 27 4.92 12.47 -2.79
CA VAL A 27 4.48 11.07 -2.74
C VAL A 27 3.44 10.76 -3.81
N TYR A 28 2.44 11.64 -4.00
CA TYR A 28 1.45 11.51 -5.08
C TYR A 28 2.12 11.49 -6.46
N THR A 29 3.05 12.41 -6.70
CA THR A 29 3.78 12.54 -7.95
C THR A 29 4.62 11.30 -8.24
N LEU A 30 5.36 10.80 -7.24
CA LEU A 30 6.18 9.58 -7.34
C LEU A 30 5.32 8.34 -7.60
N ALA A 31 4.17 8.23 -6.95
CA ALA A 31 3.19 7.17 -7.23
C ALA A 31 2.68 7.26 -8.68
N GLY A 32 2.49 8.48 -9.21
CA GLY A 32 2.15 8.73 -10.62
C GLY A 32 3.20 8.20 -11.58
N TYR A 33 4.48 8.39 -11.27
CA TYR A 33 5.61 7.85 -12.03
C TYR A 33 5.85 6.35 -11.83
N ASN A 34 5.02 5.70 -11.01
CA ASN A 34 5.15 4.27 -10.69
C ASN A 34 6.48 3.91 -10.03
N ALA A 35 6.91 4.73 -9.05
CA ALA A 35 8.05 4.38 -8.21
C ALA A 35 7.78 3.05 -7.51
N GLY A 36 8.74 2.12 -7.58
CA GLY A 36 8.61 0.79 -6.95
C GLY A 36 8.62 0.87 -5.43
N GLU A 37 9.37 1.81 -4.88
CA GLU A 37 9.46 2.10 -3.46
C GLU A 37 9.59 3.60 -3.23
N ILE A 38 8.92 4.13 -2.20
CA ILE A 38 9.03 5.51 -1.75
C ILE A 38 9.43 5.48 -0.27
N GLN A 39 10.67 5.85 0.01
CA GLN A 39 11.18 6.00 1.38
C GLN A 39 11.02 7.45 1.82
N LEU A 40 10.52 7.66 3.03
CA LEU A 40 10.41 8.98 3.65
C LEU A 40 11.14 8.97 4.98
N GLU A 41 12.27 9.64 5.04
CA GLU A 41 13.14 9.68 6.21
C GLU A 41 13.13 11.07 6.86
N SER A 42 13.39 11.12 8.19
CA SER A 42 13.64 12.38 8.89
C SER A 42 15.06 12.87 8.66
N LEU A 43 15.22 14.18 8.40
CA LEU A 43 16.53 14.80 8.30
C LEU A 43 17.33 14.63 9.60
N LYS A 44 18.60 14.27 9.45
CA LYS A 44 19.56 14.13 10.56
C LYS A 44 20.75 15.07 10.36
N LEU A 45 20.99 15.97 11.31
CA LEU A 45 22.11 16.92 11.24
C LEU A 45 23.38 16.31 11.82
N LEU A 46 24.11 15.59 10.97
CA LEU A 46 25.34 14.90 11.38
C LEU A 46 26.46 15.88 11.75
N PRO A 47 27.30 15.55 12.75
CA PRO A 47 28.44 16.37 13.11
C PRO A 47 29.38 16.63 11.92
N GLY A 48 29.85 17.87 11.78
CA GLY A 48 30.77 18.26 10.72
C GLY A 48 30.11 18.67 9.40
N THR A 49 28.79 18.52 9.24
CA THR A 49 28.11 18.98 8.03
C THR A 49 27.87 20.50 8.04
N GLU A 50 27.90 21.13 6.88
CA GLU A 50 27.64 22.57 6.71
C GLU A 50 26.22 22.91 7.21
N MET A 51 25.23 22.10 6.89
CA MET A 51 23.84 22.30 7.31
C MET A 51 23.73 22.36 8.84
N ARG A 52 24.47 21.53 9.58
CA ARG A 52 24.51 21.59 11.05
C ARG A 52 25.15 22.86 11.56
N GLN A 53 26.22 23.35 10.91
CA GLN A 53 26.90 24.60 11.29
C GLN A 53 25.97 25.82 11.08
N ARG A 54 25.09 25.75 10.09
CA ARG A 54 24.14 26.81 9.72
C ARG A 54 22.73 26.54 10.27
N ALA A 55 22.55 25.60 11.20
CA ALA A 55 21.22 25.22 11.68
C ALA A 55 20.40 26.40 12.23
N GLU A 56 21.03 27.29 13.01
CA GLU A 56 20.38 28.49 13.56
C GLU A 56 19.96 29.47 12.44
N GLU A 57 20.84 29.72 11.47
CA GLU A 57 20.55 30.55 10.29
C GLU A 57 19.37 29.98 9.47
N LEU A 58 19.33 28.65 9.33
CA LEU A 58 18.29 27.94 8.58
C LEU A 58 17.01 27.69 9.39
N GLY A 59 16.94 28.17 10.64
CA GLY A 59 15.79 27.98 11.51
C GLY A 59 15.54 26.50 11.89
N ILE A 60 16.60 25.65 11.89
CA ILE A 60 16.47 24.24 12.19
C ILE A 60 16.73 23.98 13.67
N ARG A 61 15.78 23.38 14.36
CA ARG A 61 15.96 22.79 15.68
C ARG A 61 16.13 21.28 15.57
N TYR A 62 17.13 20.73 16.25
CA TYR A 62 17.46 19.30 16.16
C TYR A 62 17.89 18.73 17.51
N SER A 63 17.83 17.41 17.67
CA SER A 63 18.34 16.72 18.85
C SER A 63 19.88 16.83 18.92
N PRO A 64 20.45 17.28 20.03
CA PRO A 64 21.91 17.29 20.20
C PRO A 64 22.52 15.90 20.36
N PHE A 65 21.68 14.89 20.58
CA PHE A 65 22.07 13.49 20.77
C PHE A 65 21.79 12.66 19.52
N PRO A 66 22.58 11.57 19.26
CA PRO A 66 22.29 10.64 18.19
C PRO A 66 20.84 10.15 18.23
N PRO A 67 20.17 10.01 17.09
CA PRO A 67 20.67 10.16 15.71
C PRO A 67 20.69 11.61 15.16
N TYR A 68 20.64 12.65 15.99
CA TYR A 68 20.68 14.06 15.60
C TYR A 68 19.50 14.51 14.72
N GLU A 69 18.35 13.97 15.00
CA GLU A 69 17.13 14.18 14.21
C GLU A 69 16.64 15.61 14.29
N VAL A 70 16.18 16.16 13.18
CA VAL A 70 15.50 17.45 13.14
C VAL A 70 14.16 17.33 13.87
N LEU A 71 13.89 18.30 14.73
CA LEU A 71 12.69 18.37 15.56
C LEU A 71 11.65 19.35 14.98
N GLU A 72 12.11 20.44 14.37
CA GLU A 72 11.29 21.42 13.63
C GLU A 72 12.18 22.29 12.74
N THR A 73 11.57 22.95 11.76
CA THR A 73 12.14 24.05 10.99
C THR A 73 11.17 25.23 10.99
N ASN A 74 11.48 26.32 10.27
CA ASN A 74 10.54 27.42 10.09
C ASN A 74 9.27 26.99 9.36
N GLU A 75 9.33 25.96 8.51
CA GLU A 75 8.28 25.50 7.59
C GLU A 75 7.50 24.29 8.13
N ILE A 76 8.10 23.49 9.00
CA ILE A 76 7.49 22.26 9.49
C ILE A 76 7.65 22.13 11.02
N SER A 77 6.55 22.04 11.71
CA SER A 77 6.48 21.92 13.17
C SER A 77 6.78 20.51 13.67
N VAL A 78 7.02 20.35 14.98
CA VAL A 78 7.19 19.03 15.64
C VAL A 78 6.03 18.09 15.34
N GLY A 79 4.78 18.59 15.38
CA GLY A 79 3.58 17.78 15.11
C GLY A 79 3.48 17.33 13.66
N GLU A 80 3.89 18.19 12.73
CA GLU A 80 3.94 17.86 11.30
C GLU A 80 5.05 16.86 10.98
N LEU A 81 6.24 16.98 11.60
CA LEU A 81 7.30 15.96 11.48
C LEU A 81 6.85 14.61 12.04
N GLN A 82 6.06 14.61 13.13
CA GLN A 82 5.45 13.37 13.62
C GLN A 82 4.47 12.79 12.60
N THR A 83 3.71 13.65 11.91
CA THR A 83 2.80 13.23 10.83
C THR A 83 3.59 12.65 9.65
N ALA A 84 4.70 13.26 9.25
CA ALA A 84 5.59 12.75 8.21
C ALA A 84 6.17 11.37 8.59
N ARG A 85 6.58 11.15 9.84
CA ARG A 85 7.01 9.81 10.33
C ARG A 85 5.91 8.77 10.26
N ARG A 86 4.67 9.15 10.54
CA ARG A 86 3.51 8.25 10.40
C ARG A 86 3.19 7.97 8.95
N LEU A 87 3.35 8.97 8.05
CA LEU A 87 3.24 8.77 6.61
C LEU A 87 4.30 7.78 6.12
N SER A 88 5.56 7.89 6.57
CA SER A 88 6.61 6.91 6.26
C SER A 88 6.17 5.48 6.62
N ARG A 89 5.67 5.26 7.84
CA ARG A 89 5.15 3.95 8.27
C ARG A 89 3.97 3.47 7.42
N LEU A 90 3.12 4.40 6.97
CA LEU A 90 1.99 4.06 6.10
C LEU A 90 2.49 3.62 4.72
N LEU A 91 3.48 4.32 4.15
CA LEU A 91 4.13 3.93 2.90
C LEU A 91 4.73 2.53 3.01
N ASP A 92 5.49 2.24 4.06
CA ASP A 92 6.07 0.92 4.32
C ASP A 92 5.01 -0.17 4.48
N ALA A 93 3.91 0.17 5.16
CA ALA A 93 2.86 -0.80 5.43
C ALA A 93 2.06 -1.18 4.19
N PHE A 94 1.85 -0.25 3.25
CA PHE A 94 0.90 -0.42 2.15
C PHE A 94 1.52 -0.21 0.78
N TYR A 95 2.20 0.91 0.53
CA TYR A 95 2.80 1.21 -0.78
C TYR A 95 4.03 0.36 -1.05
N ASN A 96 5.00 0.34 -0.13
CA ASN A 96 6.26 -0.40 -0.27
C ASN A 96 6.10 -1.92 -0.06
N THR A 97 4.92 -2.38 0.35
CA THR A 97 4.64 -3.81 0.52
C THR A 97 4.08 -4.39 -0.79
N PRO A 98 4.79 -5.31 -1.49
CA PRO A 98 4.40 -5.81 -2.81
C PRO A 98 2.95 -6.32 -2.89
N ALA A 99 2.48 -6.96 -1.82
CA ALA A 99 1.12 -7.49 -1.74
C ALA A 99 0.03 -6.41 -1.86
N TRP A 100 0.30 -5.19 -1.45
CA TRP A 100 -0.67 -4.09 -1.41
C TRP A 100 -0.32 -2.94 -2.35
N HIS A 101 0.87 -2.97 -2.96
CA HIS A 101 1.41 -1.89 -3.78
C HIS A 101 0.44 -1.42 -4.87
N THR A 102 -0.01 -2.33 -5.72
CA THR A 102 -0.88 -1.99 -6.86
C THR A 102 -2.18 -1.32 -6.41
N LEU A 103 -2.86 -1.93 -5.42
CA LEU A 103 -4.10 -1.36 -4.88
C LEU A 103 -3.87 0.01 -4.24
N THR A 104 -2.82 0.14 -3.43
CA THR A 104 -2.51 1.40 -2.75
C THR A 104 -2.18 2.50 -3.75
N ARG A 105 -1.40 2.19 -4.78
CA ARG A 105 -1.08 3.12 -5.86
C ARG A 105 -2.34 3.56 -6.62
N GLU A 106 -3.21 2.64 -6.99
CA GLU A 106 -4.49 2.96 -7.66
C GLU A 106 -5.35 3.90 -6.81
N LEU A 107 -5.45 3.66 -5.51
CA LEU A 107 -6.18 4.52 -4.58
C LEU A 107 -5.58 5.91 -4.46
N ILE A 108 -4.24 6.04 -4.40
CA ILE A 108 -3.53 7.32 -4.41
C ILE A 108 -3.84 8.11 -5.68
N LEU A 109 -3.82 7.46 -6.85
CA LEU A 109 -4.07 8.12 -8.13
C LEU A 109 -5.54 8.49 -8.34
N ASN A 110 -6.45 7.73 -7.72
CA ASN A 110 -7.89 8.02 -7.75
C ASN A 110 -8.26 9.21 -6.85
N ASP A 111 -7.60 9.35 -5.71
CA ASP A 111 -7.86 10.43 -4.75
C ASP A 111 -6.55 10.93 -4.14
N LYS A 112 -6.21 12.19 -4.41
CA LYS A 112 -5.01 12.85 -3.86
C LYS A 112 -4.97 12.83 -2.34
N ASP A 113 -6.13 12.90 -1.69
CA ASP A 113 -6.27 12.94 -0.24
C ASP A 113 -6.29 11.54 0.39
N PHE A 114 -6.21 10.47 -0.42
CA PHE A 114 -6.29 9.09 0.06
C PHE A 114 -5.32 8.80 1.22
N LEU A 115 -4.03 9.12 1.05
CA LEU A 115 -3.02 8.87 2.09
C LEU A 115 -3.28 9.69 3.36
N HIS A 116 -3.67 10.95 3.21
CA HIS A 116 -4.02 11.80 4.34
C HIS A 116 -5.23 11.24 5.10
N ASN A 117 -6.27 10.85 4.39
CA ASN A 117 -7.50 10.30 4.95
C ASN A 117 -7.27 8.92 5.61
N LEU A 118 -6.50 8.03 4.95
CA LEU A 118 -6.13 6.73 5.52
C LEU A 118 -5.28 6.91 6.78
N LEU A 119 -4.31 7.83 6.76
CA LEU A 119 -3.48 8.13 7.92
C LEU A 119 -4.34 8.62 9.10
N LYS A 120 -5.26 9.54 8.84
CA LYS A 120 -6.21 10.06 9.83
C LYS A 120 -7.08 8.96 10.44
N TYR A 121 -7.61 8.07 9.58
CA TYR A 121 -8.35 6.89 10.02
C TYR A 121 -7.51 5.99 10.93
N LEU A 122 -6.27 5.65 10.53
CA LEU A 122 -5.37 4.79 11.31
C LEU A 122 -4.95 5.41 12.65
N ILE A 123 -4.84 6.74 12.72
CA ILE A 123 -4.62 7.46 13.98
C ILE A 123 -5.84 7.32 14.89
N GLN A 124 -7.04 7.56 14.36
CA GLN A 124 -8.31 7.50 15.13
C GLN A 124 -8.55 6.11 15.72
N VAL A 125 -8.23 5.05 14.98
CA VAL A 125 -8.38 3.66 15.45
C VAL A 125 -7.12 3.14 16.17
N ASN A 126 -6.15 4.01 16.45
CA ASN A 126 -4.89 3.72 17.16
C ASN A 126 -4.09 2.53 16.56
N LEU A 127 -3.97 2.47 15.25
CA LEU A 127 -3.28 1.39 14.55
C LEU A 127 -1.94 1.79 13.91
N ILE A 128 -1.75 3.09 13.52
CA ILE A 128 -0.56 3.51 12.75
C ILE A 128 0.75 3.32 13.53
N ASP A 129 0.70 3.46 14.85
CA ASP A 129 1.86 3.33 15.73
C ASP A 129 2.04 1.88 16.27
N GLN A 130 1.24 0.91 15.78
CA GLN A 130 1.28 -0.49 16.18
C GLN A 130 1.90 -1.38 15.09
N PRO A 131 2.63 -2.45 15.45
CA PRO A 131 3.05 -3.45 14.48
C PRO A 131 1.85 -4.10 13.80
N MET A 132 1.90 -4.20 12.47
CA MET A 132 0.82 -4.80 11.68
C MET A 132 1.35 -5.97 10.86
N SER A 133 0.77 -7.16 11.06
CA SER A 133 1.03 -8.31 10.19
C SER A 133 0.51 -8.03 8.76
N LEU A 134 1.02 -8.77 7.78
CA LEU A 134 0.57 -8.66 6.39
C LEU A 134 -0.95 -8.88 6.28
N GLU A 135 -1.48 -9.90 6.98
CA GLU A 135 -2.91 -10.19 7.05
C GLU A 135 -3.72 -9.00 7.60
N LYS A 136 -3.24 -8.38 8.70
CA LYS A 136 -3.91 -7.23 9.32
C LYS A 136 -3.94 -6.02 8.39
N ARG A 137 -2.85 -5.76 7.64
CA ARG A 137 -2.79 -4.69 6.63
C ARG A 137 -3.85 -4.89 5.54
N GLY A 138 -3.99 -6.12 5.01
CA GLY A 138 -5.01 -6.45 4.02
C GLY A 138 -6.44 -6.26 4.53
N LEU A 139 -6.72 -6.65 5.78
CA LEU A 139 -8.02 -6.42 6.42
C LEU A 139 -8.32 -4.93 6.56
N ILE A 140 -7.33 -4.14 6.97
CA ILE A 140 -7.47 -2.68 7.09
C ILE A 140 -7.81 -2.06 5.74
N LEU A 141 -7.06 -2.39 4.68
CA LEU A 141 -7.35 -1.87 3.33
C LEU A 141 -8.76 -2.26 2.87
N TYR A 142 -9.15 -3.51 3.06
CA TYR A 142 -10.49 -3.95 2.68
C TYR A 142 -11.59 -3.18 3.43
N GLU A 143 -11.51 -3.07 4.76
CA GLU A 143 -12.51 -2.36 5.55
C GLU A 143 -12.52 -0.85 5.23
N TYR A 144 -11.36 -0.27 4.98
CA TYR A 144 -11.26 1.13 4.59
C TYR A 144 -11.82 1.36 3.18
N CYS A 145 -11.53 0.49 2.21
CA CYS A 145 -12.18 0.54 0.89
C CYS A 145 -13.70 0.39 1.01
N LYS A 146 -14.18 -0.58 1.80
CA LYS A 146 -15.62 -0.78 2.03
C LYS A 146 -16.31 0.48 2.58
N LEU A 147 -15.61 1.24 3.41
CA LEU A 147 -16.12 2.46 4.05
C LEU A 147 -16.08 3.68 3.13
N ALA A 148 -14.94 3.93 2.50
CA ALA A 148 -14.62 5.19 1.83
C ALA A 148 -14.55 5.08 0.29
N TYR A 149 -14.23 3.90 -0.25
CA TYR A 149 -14.02 3.63 -1.67
C TYR A 149 -14.67 2.30 -2.08
N PRO A 150 -16.00 2.16 -1.97
CA PRO A 150 -16.71 0.88 -2.15
C PRO A 150 -16.49 0.25 -3.53
N GLU A 151 -16.17 1.03 -4.54
CA GLU A 151 -15.79 0.58 -5.89
C GLU A 151 -14.47 -0.21 -5.91
N TYR A 152 -13.57 0.00 -4.93
CA TYR A 152 -12.29 -0.74 -4.78
C TYR A 152 -12.40 -1.99 -3.90
N LYS A 153 -13.59 -2.32 -3.38
CA LYS A 153 -13.80 -3.49 -2.51
C LYS A 153 -13.39 -4.81 -3.19
N ILE A 154 -13.68 -4.94 -4.48
CA ILE A 154 -13.30 -6.12 -5.27
C ILE A 154 -11.79 -6.17 -5.48
N GLN A 155 -11.16 -5.05 -5.80
CA GLN A 155 -9.70 -4.96 -5.97
C GLN A 155 -8.97 -5.31 -4.66
N ALA A 156 -9.48 -4.87 -3.52
CA ALA A 156 -8.95 -5.25 -2.20
C ALA A 156 -9.06 -6.77 -1.94
N SER A 157 -10.16 -7.39 -2.38
CA SER A 157 -10.34 -8.85 -2.30
C SER A 157 -9.40 -9.60 -3.25
N ILE A 158 -9.18 -9.08 -4.46
CA ILE A 158 -8.23 -9.61 -5.43
C ILE A 158 -6.81 -9.55 -4.83
N ALA A 159 -6.39 -8.38 -4.32
CA ALA A 159 -5.09 -8.20 -3.70
C ALA A 159 -4.86 -9.18 -2.52
N TRP A 160 -5.89 -9.43 -1.69
CA TRP A 160 -5.84 -10.43 -0.63
C TRP A 160 -5.54 -11.84 -1.17
N ILE A 161 -6.23 -12.26 -2.24
CA ILE A 161 -6.07 -13.57 -2.84
C ILE A 161 -4.69 -13.70 -3.50
N GLU A 162 -4.27 -12.68 -4.25
CA GLU A 162 -2.98 -12.64 -4.95
C GLU A 162 -1.78 -12.54 -3.99
N ALA A 163 -1.98 -11.96 -2.81
CA ALA A 163 -1.00 -11.97 -1.71
C ALA A 163 -0.82 -13.36 -1.05
N GLY A 164 -1.52 -14.40 -1.52
CA GLY A 164 -1.47 -15.75 -0.94
C GLY A 164 -2.06 -15.83 0.47
N MET A 165 -2.93 -14.89 0.84
CA MET A 165 -3.59 -14.89 2.13
C MET A 165 -4.64 -16.00 2.21
N SER A 166 -4.98 -16.41 3.43
CA SER A 166 -5.94 -17.49 3.66
C SER A 166 -7.31 -17.20 3.05
N LEU A 167 -7.76 -18.05 2.12
CA LEU A 167 -9.09 -17.96 1.51
C LEU A 167 -10.22 -18.16 2.54
N LYS A 168 -9.96 -18.82 3.67
CA LYS A 168 -10.94 -18.99 4.75
C LYS A 168 -11.12 -17.71 5.57
N LYS A 169 -10.15 -16.82 5.55
CA LYS A 169 -10.12 -15.55 6.28
C LYS A 169 -10.31 -14.36 5.34
N THR A 170 -10.62 -14.61 4.07
CA THR A 170 -10.84 -13.52 3.12
C THR A 170 -11.92 -12.58 3.65
N PRO A 171 -11.69 -11.27 3.61
CA PRO A 171 -12.72 -10.30 3.97
C PRO A 171 -13.86 -10.24 2.96
N ALA A 172 -13.66 -10.77 1.74
CA ALA A 172 -14.70 -10.86 0.73
C ALA A 172 -15.82 -11.80 1.16
N GLU A 173 -17.04 -11.32 1.19
CA GLU A 173 -18.20 -12.00 1.78
C GLU A 173 -18.56 -13.33 1.11
N LYS A 174 -18.16 -13.57 -0.16
CA LYS A 174 -18.68 -14.70 -0.95
C LYS A 174 -17.65 -15.40 -1.86
N VAL A 175 -16.44 -15.59 -1.38
CA VAL A 175 -15.44 -16.40 -2.12
C VAL A 175 -15.88 -17.87 -2.11
N LYS A 176 -16.13 -18.41 -3.30
CA LYS A 176 -16.51 -19.82 -3.50
C LYS A 176 -15.22 -20.64 -3.72
N THR A 177 -14.93 -21.58 -2.83
CA THR A 177 -13.68 -22.35 -2.85
C THR A 177 -13.86 -23.86 -3.06
N LYS A 178 -15.12 -24.38 -3.03
CA LYS A 178 -15.40 -25.81 -3.13
C LYS A 178 -16.10 -26.13 -4.45
N HIS A 179 -15.62 -27.19 -5.12
CA HIS A 179 -16.24 -27.79 -6.30
C HIS A 179 -16.63 -26.80 -7.40
N GLN A 180 -15.71 -25.84 -7.68
CA GLN A 180 -15.94 -24.88 -8.74
C GLN A 180 -15.71 -25.54 -10.10
N ILE A 181 -16.71 -25.45 -10.96
CA ILE A 181 -16.64 -25.90 -12.35
C ILE A 181 -16.23 -24.70 -13.19
N PRO A 182 -15.16 -24.81 -14.00
CA PRO A 182 -14.74 -23.73 -14.88
C PRO A 182 -15.87 -23.37 -15.84
N PRO A 183 -16.08 -22.07 -16.16
CA PRO A 183 -17.06 -21.65 -17.14
C PRO A 183 -16.64 -22.09 -18.55
N GLU A 184 -17.59 -22.14 -19.48
CA GLU A 184 -17.31 -22.45 -20.88
C GLU A 184 -16.42 -21.39 -21.55
N LYS A 185 -16.55 -20.11 -21.10
CA LYS A 185 -15.79 -18.98 -21.63
C LYS A 185 -15.30 -18.10 -20.47
N TRP A 186 -14.07 -17.70 -20.56
CA TRP A 186 -13.43 -16.69 -19.69
C TRP A 186 -12.33 -15.96 -20.43
N GLU A 187 -12.00 -14.77 -19.97
CA GLU A 187 -10.83 -14.01 -20.40
C GLU A 187 -9.67 -14.31 -19.44
N VAL A 188 -8.58 -14.89 -19.97
CA VAL A 188 -7.38 -15.17 -19.17
C VAL A 188 -6.59 -13.89 -18.95
N ILE A 189 -6.32 -13.57 -17.68
CA ILE A 189 -5.53 -12.38 -17.27
C ILE A 189 -4.06 -12.78 -17.15
N TYR A 190 -3.77 -13.90 -16.48
CA TYR A 190 -2.43 -14.48 -16.44
C TYR A 190 -2.46 -15.99 -16.17
N GLY A 191 -1.34 -16.64 -16.49
CA GLY A 191 -1.14 -18.07 -16.30
C GLY A 191 -1.88 -18.92 -17.33
N GLU A 192 -1.79 -20.23 -17.16
CA GLU A 192 -2.45 -21.23 -18.01
C GLU A 192 -3.36 -22.09 -17.13
N TYR A 193 -4.60 -22.29 -17.58
CA TYR A 193 -5.51 -23.20 -16.91
C TYR A 193 -5.10 -24.66 -17.12
N LYS A 194 -4.96 -25.39 -16.02
CA LYS A 194 -4.74 -26.85 -15.99
C LYS A 194 -5.84 -27.52 -15.17
N SER A 195 -6.32 -28.65 -15.62
CA SER A 195 -7.45 -29.36 -14.99
C SER A 195 -7.18 -29.83 -13.55
N ASN A 196 -5.92 -29.90 -13.12
CA ASN A 196 -5.51 -30.23 -11.75
C ASN A 196 -5.46 -29.02 -10.81
N LEU A 197 -5.72 -27.81 -11.30
CA LEU A 197 -5.78 -26.63 -10.43
C LEU A 197 -7.03 -26.64 -9.56
N ARG A 198 -6.86 -26.29 -8.30
CA ARG A 198 -7.99 -25.97 -7.41
C ARG A 198 -8.48 -24.57 -7.74
N LEU A 199 -9.73 -24.46 -8.16
CA LEU A 199 -10.34 -23.18 -8.52
C LEU A 199 -10.97 -22.50 -7.31
N CYS A 200 -10.86 -21.17 -7.30
CA CYS A 200 -11.56 -20.25 -6.41
C CYS A 200 -12.26 -19.20 -7.25
N PHE A 201 -13.50 -18.88 -6.93
CA PHE A 201 -14.29 -17.87 -7.63
C PHE A 201 -14.65 -16.71 -6.69
N LEU A 202 -14.32 -15.50 -7.12
CA LEU A 202 -14.68 -14.25 -6.48
C LEU A 202 -15.75 -13.56 -7.32
N PRO A 203 -17.03 -13.58 -6.92
CA PRO A 203 -18.10 -12.93 -7.66
C PRO A 203 -18.01 -11.40 -7.56
N LEU A 204 -18.39 -10.69 -8.61
CA LEU A 204 -18.47 -9.22 -8.61
C LEU A 204 -19.64 -8.73 -7.75
N ASP A 205 -20.76 -9.44 -7.78
CA ASP A 205 -21.91 -9.19 -6.92
C ASP A 205 -22.62 -10.49 -6.50
N GLU A 206 -23.68 -10.37 -5.69
CA GLU A 206 -24.33 -11.53 -5.07
C GLU A 206 -25.04 -12.48 -6.03
N ASN A 207 -25.50 -11.97 -7.17
CA ASN A 207 -26.41 -12.64 -8.08
C ASN A 207 -25.80 -12.96 -9.45
N THR A 208 -24.52 -12.59 -9.70
CA THR A 208 -23.90 -12.74 -11.01
C THR A 208 -23.05 -14.00 -11.13
N LYS A 209 -22.96 -14.49 -12.36
CA LYS A 209 -21.91 -15.42 -12.78
C LYS A 209 -20.62 -14.68 -13.19
N CYS A 210 -20.65 -13.34 -13.17
CA CYS A 210 -19.51 -12.48 -13.46
C CYS A 210 -18.56 -12.45 -12.26
N GLY A 211 -17.27 -12.52 -12.51
CA GLY A 211 -16.30 -12.52 -11.44
C GLY A 211 -14.91 -12.94 -11.87
N TYR A 212 -14.05 -13.06 -10.86
CA TYR A 212 -12.67 -13.49 -11.05
C TYR A 212 -12.48 -14.93 -10.61
N TRP A 213 -11.75 -15.68 -11.43
CA TRP A 213 -11.35 -17.06 -11.18
C TRP A 213 -9.86 -17.09 -10.86
N PHE A 214 -9.51 -17.82 -9.82
CA PHE A 214 -8.11 -18.03 -9.41
C PHE A 214 -7.84 -19.53 -9.37
N GLY A 215 -6.73 -19.96 -9.95
CA GLY A 215 -6.25 -21.34 -9.93
C GLY A 215 -5.03 -21.49 -9.04
N PHE A 216 -5.04 -22.50 -8.18
CA PHE A 216 -3.99 -22.83 -7.24
C PHE A 216 -3.49 -24.24 -7.46
N GLU A 217 -2.18 -24.44 -7.36
CA GLU A 217 -1.59 -25.78 -7.34
C GLU A 217 -1.99 -26.51 -6.05
N THR A 218 -2.32 -27.80 -6.18
CA THR A 218 -2.85 -28.60 -5.08
C THR A 218 -1.78 -29.11 -4.11
N GLU A 219 -0.51 -29.10 -4.53
CA GLU A 219 0.59 -29.75 -3.81
C GLU A 219 1.34 -28.82 -2.84
N ILE A 220 1.05 -27.50 -2.81
CA ILE A 220 1.81 -26.52 -2.04
C ILE A 220 0.94 -25.91 -0.92
N GLN A 221 1.45 -25.89 0.31
CA GLN A 221 0.72 -25.35 1.49
C GLN A 221 0.54 -23.82 1.48
N ARG A 222 1.36 -23.07 0.76
CA ARG A 222 1.19 -21.62 0.54
C ARG A 222 0.89 -21.39 -0.92
N THR A 223 -0.29 -20.87 -1.19
CA THR A 223 -0.84 -20.88 -2.51
C THR A 223 -1.08 -19.47 -3.02
N PHE A 224 -0.04 -18.91 -3.65
CA PHE A 224 -0.26 -17.84 -4.59
C PHE A 224 -1.03 -18.42 -5.79
N PRO A 225 -2.00 -17.70 -6.34
CA PRO A 225 -2.65 -18.15 -7.55
C PRO A 225 -1.67 -18.17 -8.73
N VAL A 226 -1.63 -19.28 -9.46
CA VAL A 226 -0.81 -19.44 -10.68
C VAL A 226 -1.61 -19.15 -11.95
N PHE A 227 -2.91 -18.93 -11.80
CA PHE A 227 -3.83 -18.64 -12.87
C PHE A 227 -4.90 -17.66 -12.41
N LYS A 228 -5.25 -16.70 -13.29
CA LYS A 228 -6.36 -15.77 -13.11
C LYS A 228 -7.10 -15.53 -14.40
N ALA A 229 -8.41 -15.57 -14.33
CA ALA A 229 -9.29 -15.23 -15.44
C ALA A 229 -10.51 -14.44 -14.96
N LYS A 230 -11.21 -13.80 -15.88
CA LYS A 230 -12.44 -13.05 -15.64
C LYS A 230 -13.59 -13.59 -16.49
N THR A 231 -14.78 -13.62 -15.93
CA THR A 231 -16.01 -13.88 -16.68
C THR A 231 -16.89 -12.63 -16.65
N ASP A 232 -17.29 -12.19 -17.83
CA ASP A 232 -18.22 -11.08 -18.07
C ASP A 232 -19.46 -11.64 -18.75
N ILE A 233 -20.45 -12.16 -18.02
CA ILE A 233 -21.75 -12.61 -18.61
C ILE A 233 -22.88 -12.27 -17.66
#